data_a5220a5c0b6878e93dff14222b502ddd
#
_entry.id   a5220a5c0b6878e93dff14222b502ddd
#
_cell.length_a   1.000
_cell.length_b   1.000
_cell.length_c   1.000
_cell.angle_alpha   90.00
_cell.angle_beta   90.00
_cell.angle_gamma   90.00
#
_symmetry.space_group_name_H-M   'P 1'
#
loop_
_entity.id
_entity.type
_entity.pdbx_description
1 polymer ?
#
loop_
_entity_poly.entity_id
_entity_poly.type
_entity_poly.pdbx_seq_one_letter_code
_entity_poly.pdbx_strand_id
1 'polypeptide(L)'
;MISLIEGAELVHLARIAVEKYLQESIIIKSEKHMLEKAGVFVTLNYLTRSKEEHLRGCIGFPLPEKPLYQGVAEAAIAAATEDPRFPPLDRQELNNIIFEVSVLTVPQQISVSPADYGKEIQIGRDGLILRWRFGSGLLLPQVPVELKWNVEEYLANICYKAGAPPDVWLDPSSKLYKFQAVVFKEVEPKGEVVQLGI
;
A
#
# COMPACT_ATOMS: atom_id res chain seq x y z
N MET A 1 14.22 4.65 9.06
CA MET A 1 13.91 4.81 7.61
C MET A 1 14.41 3.53 6.94
N ILE A 2 13.58 2.85 6.17
CA ILE A 2 13.95 1.58 5.50
C ILE A 2 14.91 1.89 4.37
N SER A 3 16.05 1.21 4.35
CA SER A 3 17.06 1.32 3.29
C SER A 3 16.63 0.53 2.03
N LEU A 4 17.28 0.80 0.89
CA LEU A 4 17.03 0.04 -0.35
C LEU A 4 17.32 -1.47 -0.17
N ILE A 5 18.35 -1.82 0.62
CA ILE A 5 18.67 -3.23 0.90
C ILE A 5 17.52 -3.91 1.65
N GLU A 6 17.03 -3.31 2.72
CA GLU A 6 15.88 -3.82 3.48
C GLU A 6 14.61 -3.86 2.62
N GLY A 7 14.40 -2.85 1.76
CA GLY A 7 13.30 -2.82 0.81
C GLY A 7 13.36 -3.96 -0.20
N ALA A 8 14.54 -4.26 -0.73
CA ALA A 8 14.75 -5.39 -1.64
C ALA A 8 14.49 -6.74 -0.94
N GLU A 9 14.89 -6.89 0.33
CA GLU A 9 14.57 -8.07 1.14
C GLU A 9 13.06 -8.24 1.33
N LEU A 10 12.30 -7.16 1.54
CA LEU A 10 10.84 -7.20 1.67
C LEU A 10 10.16 -7.63 0.36
N VAL A 11 10.59 -7.09 -0.78
CA VAL A 11 10.06 -7.48 -2.10
C VAL A 11 10.37 -8.94 -2.39
N HIS A 12 11.58 -9.39 -2.07
CA HIS A 12 11.98 -10.80 -2.22
C HIS A 12 11.15 -11.72 -1.31
N LEU A 13 10.92 -11.31 -0.06
CA LEU A 13 10.05 -12.02 0.88
C LEU A 13 8.62 -12.15 0.35
N ALA A 14 8.05 -11.06 -0.19
CA ALA A 14 6.72 -11.07 -0.80
C ALA A 14 6.62 -12.11 -1.92
N ARG A 15 7.60 -12.13 -2.82
CA ARG A 15 7.68 -13.10 -3.93
C ARG A 15 7.78 -14.54 -3.43
N ILE A 16 8.72 -14.81 -2.52
CA ILE A 16 8.91 -16.17 -1.97
C ILE A 16 7.65 -16.64 -1.23
N ALA A 17 6.96 -15.75 -0.50
CA ALA A 17 5.73 -16.06 0.20
C ALA A 17 4.65 -16.56 -0.77
N VAL A 18 4.44 -15.85 -1.88
CA VAL A 18 3.45 -16.24 -2.91
C VAL A 18 3.90 -17.53 -3.63
N GLU A 19 5.18 -17.63 -4.03
CA GLU A 19 5.71 -18.83 -4.71
C GLU A 19 5.48 -20.09 -3.87
N LYS A 20 5.84 -20.06 -2.59
CA LYS A 20 5.65 -21.21 -1.69
C LYS A 20 4.18 -21.50 -1.41
N TYR A 21 3.36 -20.46 -1.22
CA TYR A 21 1.94 -20.64 -1.00
C TYR A 21 1.25 -21.33 -2.19
N LEU A 22 1.54 -20.89 -3.41
CA LEU A 22 0.97 -21.48 -4.63
C LEU A 22 1.53 -22.88 -4.95
N GLN A 23 2.71 -23.23 -4.42
CA GLN A 23 3.31 -24.54 -4.64
C GLN A 23 2.87 -25.57 -3.60
N GLU A 24 2.87 -25.20 -2.33
CA GLU A 24 2.82 -26.12 -1.19
C GLU A 24 1.78 -25.73 -0.15
N SER A 25 1.04 -24.65 -0.36
CA SER A 25 0.11 -24.03 0.63
C SER A 25 0.80 -23.70 1.97
N ILE A 26 2.10 -23.44 1.93
CA ILE A 26 2.90 -23.10 3.12
C ILE A 26 2.94 -21.58 3.30
N ILE A 27 2.57 -21.13 4.51
CA ILE A 27 2.78 -19.75 4.94
C ILE A 27 4.17 -19.66 5.58
N ILE A 28 5.04 -18.83 4.98
CA ILE A 28 6.40 -18.64 5.51
C ILE A 28 6.33 -17.87 6.82
N LYS A 29 6.92 -18.42 7.87
CA LYS A 29 7.26 -17.69 9.08
C LYS A 29 8.71 -17.22 8.95
N SER A 30 8.92 -15.97 8.67
CA SER A 30 10.29 -15.41 8.63
C SER A 30 10.85 -15.26 10.04
N GLU A 31 12.09 -15.66 10.21
CA GLU A 31 12.67 -15.87 11.54
C GLU A 31 13.53 -14.71 11.97
N LYS A 32 13.64 -13.57 11.74
CA LYS A 32 14.59 -12.71 12.49
C LYS A 32 14.79 -11.24 12.09
N HIS A 33 14.31 -10.76 10.99
CA HIS A 33 14.57 -9.37 10.61
C HIS A 33 13.28 -8.56 10.51
N MET A 34 13.35 -7.26 10.78
CA MET A 34 12.23 -6.32 10.66
C MET A 34 11.05 -6.62 11.59
N LEU A 35 11.36 -6.73 12.89
CA LEU A 35 10.37 -6.88 13.96
C LEU A 35 9.56 -5.61 14.22
N GLU A 36 10.00 -4.48 13.71
CA GLU A 36 9.25 -3.22 13.81
C GLU A 36 7.89 -3.36 13.14
N LYS A 37 6.89 -2.80 13.80
CA LYS A 37 5.53 -2.80 13.27
C LYS A 37 5.36 -1.62 12.33
N ALA A 38 4.86 -1.88 11.14
CA ALA A 38 4.54 -0.86 10.15
C ALA A 38 3.30 -1.25 9.34
N GLY A 39 2.62 -0.27 8.79
CA GLY A 39 1.62 -0.52 7.77
C GLY A 39 2.30 -0.94 6.46
N VAL A 40 1.67 -1.80 5.69
CA VAL A 40 2.22 -2.33 4.45
C VAL A 40 1.13 -2.59 3.41
N PHE A 41 1.48 -2.37 2.13
CA PHE A 41 0.73 -2.89 0.99
C PHE A 41 1.65 -3.70 0.09
N VAL A 42 1.12 -4.75 -0.51
CA VAL A 42 1.80 -5.49 -1.57
C VAL A 42 0.95 -5.40 -2.82
N THR A 43 1.56 -4.93 -3.89
CA THR A 43 0.96 -4.81 -5.22
C THR A 43 1.62 -5.81 -6.17
N LEU A 44 0.80 -6.50 -6.92
CA LEU A 44 1.20 -7.40 -7.98
C LEU A 44 0.81 -6.77 -9.32
N ASN A 45 1.78 -6.54 -10.19
CA ASN A 45 1.55 -6.03 -11.53
C ASN A 45 1.93 -7.09 -12.56
N TYR A 46 1.06 -7.34 -13.52
CA TYR A 46 1.35 -8.20 -14.66
C TYR A 46 2.11 -7.41 -15.72
N LEU A 47 3.30 -7.88 -16.08
CA LEU A 47 4.11 -7.29 -17.15
C LEU A 47 3.77 -7.97 -18.48
N THR A 48 3.27 -7.20 -19.42
CA THR A 48 2.96 -7.69 -20.75
C THR A 48 4.25 -7.85 -21.60
N ARG A 49 4.13 -8.51 -22.74
CA ARG A 49 5.23 -8.58 -23.72
C ARG A 49 5.62 -7.21 -24.30
N SER A 50 4.68 -6.27 -24.32
CA SER A 50 4.92 -4.87 -24.73
C SER A 50 5.54 -4.01 -23.62
N LYS A 51 5.90 -4.60 -22.48
CA LYS A 51 6.46 -3.90 -21.30
C LYS A 51 5.46 -2.95 -20.61
N GLU A 52 4.18 -3.16 -20.79
CA GLU A 52 3.12 -2.46 -20.06
C GLU A 52 2.78 -3.21 -18.78
N GLU A 53 2.57 -2.47 -17.72
CA GLU A 53 2.19 -3.02 -16.42
C GLU A 53 0.69 -2.85 -16.19
N HIS A 54 0.05 -3.93 -15.77
CA HIS A 54 -1.36 -3.93 -15.41
C HIS A 54 -1.53 -4.47 -14.00
N LEU A 55 -2.31 -3.78 -13.18
CA LEU A 55 -2.63 -4.24 -11.84
C LEU A 55 -3.21 -5.67 -11.89
N ARG A 56 -2.68 -6.57 -11.05
CA ARG A 56 -3.11 -7.96 -10.94
C ARG A 56 -3.57 -8.35 -9.54
N GLY A 57 -3.22 -7.56 -8.53
CA GLY A 57 -3.68 -7.68 -7.15
C GLY A 57 -3.01 -6.64 -6.26
N CYS A 58 -3.72 -6.18 -5.23
CA CYS A 58 -3.17 -5.25 -4.25
C CYS A 58 -3.95 -5.37 -2.93
N ILE A 59 -3.29 -5.88 -1.90
CA ILE A 59 -3.84 -5.97 -0.54
C ILE A 59 -2.82 -5.42 0.45
N GLY A 60 -3.30 -4.91 1.58
CA GLY A 60 -2.43 -4.41 2.62
C GLY A 60 -3.07 -4.28 3.97
N PHE A 61 -2.23 -4.07 4.97
CA PHE A 61 -2.58 -3.81 6.37
C PHE A 61 -2.07 -2.40 6.71
N PRO A 62 -2.92 -1.37 6.68
CA PRO A 62 -2.49 0.02 6.82
C PRO A 62 -2.04 0.40 8.23
N LEU A 63 -2.42 -0.37 9.24
CA LEU A 63 -2.08 -0.12 10.63
C LEU A 63 -0.88 -0.96 11.08
N PRO A 64 0.01 -0.41 11.93
CA PRO A 64 1.21 -1.10 12.41
C PRO A 64 0.88 -2.12 13.51
N GLU A 65 0.05 -3.11 13.19
CA GLU A 65 -0.41 -4.13 14.14
C GLU A 65 0.52 -5.34 14.19
N LYS A 66 1.14 -5.66 13.06
CA LYS A 66 2.00 -6.83 12.86
C LYS A 66 3.46 -6.44 12.63
N PRO A 67 4.43 -7.32 12.95
CA PRO A 67 5.80 -7.18 12.45
C PRO A 67 5.81 -7.02 10.93
N LEU A 68 6.66 -6.14 10.40
CA LEU A 68 6.67 -5.78 8.99
C LEU A 68 6.82 -7.00 8.06
N TYR A 69 7.76 -7.89 8.35
CA TYR A 69 7.97 -9.09 7.55
C TYR A 69 6.72 -9.99 7.48
N GLN A 70 6.00 -10.12 8.59
CA GLN A 70 4.76 -10.91 8.64
C GLN A 70 3.66 -10.23 7.83
N GLY A 71 3.52 -8.90 8.00
CA GLY A 71 2.57 -8.10 7.23
C GLY A 71 2.81 -8.21 5.73
N VAL A 72 4.08 -8.15 5.29
CA VAL A 72 4.45 -8.31 3.87
C VAL A 72 4.09 -9.69 3.34
N ALA A 73 4.45 -10.76 4.05
CA ALA A 73 4.17 -12.12 3.59
C ALA A 73 2.66 -12.39 3.48
N GLU A 74 1.90 -11.99 4.49
CA GLU A 74 0.44 -12.15 4.49
C GLU A 74 -0.24 -11.28 3.43
N ALA A 75 0.17 -10.02 3.28
CA ALA A 75 -0.37 -9.12 2.26
C ALA A 75 -0.07 -9.61 0.84
N ALA A 76 1.12 -10.17 0.60
CA ALA A 76 1.51 -10.74 -0.68
C ALA A 76 0.62 -11.93 -1.07
N ILE A 77 0.39 -12.86 -0.13
CA ILE A 77 -0.49 -14.01 -0.34
C ILE A 77 -1.92 -13.54 -0.60
N ALA A 78 -2.42 -12.62 0.23
CA ALA A 78 -3.77 -12.07 0.05
C ALA A 78 -3.93 -11.32 -1.27
N ALA A 79 -2.92 -10.54 -1.71
CA ALA A 79 -2.94 -9.88 -3.01
C ALA A 79 -2.98 -10.86 -4.18
N ALA A 80 -2.36 -12.04 -4.02
CA ALA A 80 -2.37 -13.08 -5.04
C ALA A 80 -3.67 -13.91 -5.07
N THR A 81 -4.37 -14.05 -3.93
CA THR A 81 -5.43 -15.07 -3.80
C THR A 81 -6.77 -14.54 -3.30
N GLU A 82 -6.80 -13.36 -2.68
CA GLU A 82 -7.98 -12.84 -1.96
C GLU A 82 -8.43 -11.45 -2.45
N ASP A 83 -7.76 -10.85 -3.43
CA ASP A 83 -8.21 -9.58 -4.00
C ASP A 83 -9.49 -9.82 -4.83
N PRO A 84 -10.65 -9.26 -4.39
CA PRO A 84 -11.94 -9.58 -5.02
C PRO A 84 -12.09 -9.07 -6.46
N ARG A 85 -11.17 -8.24 -6.92
CA ARG A 85 -11.17 -7.69 -8.29
C ARG A 85 -10.61 -8.69 -9.31
N PHE A 86 -9.90 -9.73 -8.85
CA PHE A 86 -9.18 -10.68 -9.71
C PHE A 86 -9.41 -12.12 -9.24
N PRO A 87 -9.38 -13.09 -10.17
CA PRO A 87 -9.30 -14.49 -9.78
C PRO A 87 -7.96 -14.78 -9.07
N PRO A 88 -7.88 -15.84 -8.22
CA PRO A 88 -6.62 -16.25 -7.64
C PRO A 88 -5.51 -16.41 -8.69
N LEU A 89 -4.31 -15.99 -8.34
CA LEU A 89 -3.15 -16.02 -9.23
C LEU A 89 -2.77 -17.46 -9.57
N ASP A 90 -2.60 -17.75 -10.87
CA ASP A 90 -2.04 -19.02 -11.31
C ASP A 90 -0.50 -19.03 -11.19
N ARG A 91 0.05 -20.19 -10.85
CA ARG A 91 1.51 -20.36 -10.72
C ARG A 91 2.28 -19.99 -11.99
N GLN A 92 1.70 -20.20 -13.17
CA GLN A 92 2.34 -19.87 -14.44
C GLN A 92 2.43 -18.35 -14.66
N GLU A 93 1.53 -17.57 -14.09
CA GLU A 93 1.54 -16.11 -14.17
C GLU A 93 2.75 -15.50 -13.44
N LEU A 94 3.30 -16.17 -12.40
CA LEU A 94 4.40 -15.64 -11.57
C LEU A 94 5.63 -15.17 -12.36
N ASN A 95 5.89 -15.77 -13.51
CA ASN A 95 7.01 -15.38 -14.36
C ASN A 95 6.81 -14.01 -15.04
N ASN A 96 5.59 -13.48 -15.01
CA ASN A 96 5.24 -12.19 -15.57
C ASN A 96 4.78 -11.19 -14.48
N ILE A 97 4.89 -11.55 -13.20
CA ILE A 97 4.48 -10.67 -12.10
C ILE A 97 5.67 -9.87 -11.58
N ILE A 98 5.50 -8.57 -11.50
CA ILE A 98 6.34 -7.62 -10.79
C ILE A 98 5.74 -7.46 -9.39
N PHE A 99 6.56 -7.58 -8.36
CA PHE A 99 6.19 -7.34 -6.98
C PHE A 99 6.60 -5.93 -6.56
N GLU A 100 5.68 -5.28 -5.85
CA GLU A 100 5.89 -3.96 -5.26
C GLU A 100 5.45 -4.00 -3.79
N VAL A 101 6.27 -3.43 -2.91
CA VAL A 101 6.00 -3.33 -1.48
C VAL A 101 6.02 -1.86 -1.07
N SER A 102 4.91 -1.38 -0.54
CA SER A 102 4.80 -0.04 0.05
C SER A 102 4.82 -0.16 1.57
N VAL A 103 5.79 0.45 2.23
CA VAL A 103 5.89 0.50 3.70
C VAL A 103 5.45 1.87 4.18
N LEU A 104 4.47 1.89 5.09
CA LEU A 104 3.84 3.11 5.58
C LEU A 104 4.49 3.57 6.89
N THR A 105 4.68 4.87 7.03
CA THR A 105 5.00 5.47 8.33
C THR A 105 3.79 5.37 9.27
N VAL A 106 4.04 5.50 10.57
CA VAL A 106 2.94 5.59 11.55
C VAL A 106 2.08 6.80 11.24
N PRO A 107 0.75 6.63 11.07
CA PRO A 107 -0.15 7.73 10.77
C PRO A 107 -0.15 8.78 11.89
N GLN A 108 -0.02 10.06 11.51
CA GLN A 108 -0.05 11.21 12.40
C GLN A 108 -1.36 11.97 12.22
N GLN A 109 -2.08 12.24 13.31
CA GLN A 109 -3.31 13.02 13.23
C GLN A 109 -2.99 14.47 12.85
N ILE A 110 -3.73 15.01 11.87
CA ILE A 110 -3.69 16.42 11.52
C ILE A 110 -4.57 17.16 12.54
N SER A 111 -3.93 17.96 13.40
CA SER A 111 -4.59 18.60 14.56
C SER A 111 -4.88 20.10 14.35
N VAL A 112 -4.80 20.59 13.12
CA VAL A 112 -5.15 21.98 12.77
C VAL A 112 -6.63 22.08 12.38
N SER A 113 -7.13 23.30 12.24
CA SER A 113 -8.48 23.54 11.71
C SER A 113 -8.62 22.97 10.29
N PRO A 114 -9.78 22.44 9.92
CA PRO A 114 -10.03 21.99 8.54
C PRO A 114 -9.68 23.04 7.47
N ALA A 115 -9.89 24.33 7.76
CA ALA A 115 -9.49 25.42 6.86
C ALA A 115 -7.99 25.47 6.55
N ASP A 116 -7.15 24.88 7.39
CA ASP A 116 -5.70 24.86 7.25
C ASP A 116 -5.16 23.51 6.72
N TYR A 117 -6.00 22.51 6.46
CA TYR A 117 -5.56 21.20 5.94
C TYR A 117 -4.75 21.31 4.66
N GLY A 118 -5.08 22.28 3.79
CA GLY A 118 -4.33 22.54 2.57
C GLY A 118 -2.86 22.94 2.78
N LYS A 119 -2.50 23.45 3.97
CA LYS A 119 -1.12 23.79 4.34
C LYS A 119 -0.36 22.60 4.91
N GLU A 120 -1.08 21.62 5.45
CA GLU A 120 -0.53 20.43 6.11
C GLU A 120 -0.36 19.24 5.18
N ILE A 121 -1.14 19.19 4.09
CA ILE A 121 -1.16 18.07 3.16
C ILE A 121 -0.36 18.42 1.91
N GLN A 122 0.63 17.60 1.60
CA GLN A 122 1.41 17.72 0.37
C GLN A 122 1.06 16.56 -0.57
N ILE A 123 0.49 16.90 -1.73
CA ILE A 123 0.19 15.94 -2.80
C ILE A 123 1.47 15.23 -3.25
N GLY A 124 1.39 13.91 -3.44
CA GLY A 124 2.50 13.04 -3.82
C GLY A 124 3.36 12.57 -2.65
N ARG A 125 3.35 13.26 -1.51
CA ARG A 125 4.10 12.86 -0.31
C ARG A 125 3.20 12.20 0.73
N ASP A 126 2.04 12.82 0.99
CA ASP A 126 1.20 12.44 2.12
C ASP A 126 0.01 11.58 1.64
N GLY A 127 -0.09 10.37 2.16
CA GLY A 127 -1.30 9.58 2.15
C GLY A 127 -2.25 10.03 3.24
N LEU A 128 -3.53 9.80 3.06
CA LEU A 128 -4.56 10.20 4.01
C LEU A 128 -5.35 9.02 4.55
N ILE A 129 -5.71 9.09 5.84
CA ILE A 129 -6.69 8.22 6.47
C ILE A 129 -7.76 9.13 7.09
N LEU A 130 -9.02 8.93 6.67
CA LEU A 130 -10.17 9.54 7.33
C LEU A 130 -10.86 8.49 8.21
N ARG A 131 -11.15 8.88 9.44
CA ARG A 131 -12.02 8.12 10.37
C ARG A 131 -13.19 9.00 10.75
N TRP A 132 -14.39 8.47 10.57
CA TRP A 132 -15.64 9.10 10.97
C TRP A 132 -16.55 8.08 11.65
N ARG A 133 -17.71 8.52 12.15
CA ARG A 133 -18.58 7.69 13.02
C ARG A 133 -19.02 6.37 12.39
N PHE A 134 -19.09 6.26 11.07
CA PHE A 134 -19.64 5.07 10.38
C PHE A 134 -18.61 4.31 9.56
N GLY A 135 -17.33 4.75 9.54
CA GLY A 135 -16.32 4.06 8.75
C GLY A 135 -14.97 4.75 8.70
N SER A 136 -14.12 4.22 7.85
CA SER A 136 -12.81 4.80 7.56
C SER A 136 -12.41 4.53 6.12
N GLY A 137 -11.58 5.41 5.58
CA GLY A 137 -10.97 5.25 4.27
C GLY A 137 -9.49 5.57 4.30
N LEU A 138 -8.75 5.00 3.36
CA LEU A 138 -7.34 5.27 3.15
C LEU A 138 -7.08 5.50 1.66
N LEU A 139 -6.29 6.52 1.36
CA LEU A 139 -5.74 6.77 0.03
C LEU A 139 -4.22 6.93 0.14
N LEU A 140 -3.50 6.22 -0.71
CA LEU A 140 -2.04 6.28 -0.79
C LEU A 140 -1.57 7.60 -1.44
N PRO A 141 -0.32 8.04 -1.19
CA PRO A 141 0.21 9.31 -1.71
C PRO A 141 0.17 9.47 -3.23
N GLN A 142 0.35 8.37 -3.97
CA GLN A 142 0.38 8.38 -5.43
C GLN A 142 -0.99 8.63 -6.07
N VAL A 143 -2.08 8.26 -5.39
CA VAL A 143 -3.45 8.35 -5.94
C VAL A 143 -3.82 9.76 -6.42
N PRO A 144 -3.66 10.83 -5.62
CA PRO A 144 -3.98 12.18 -6.09
C PRO A 144 -3.07 12.68 -7.21
N VAL A 145 -1.84 12.16 -7.32
CA VAL A 145 -0.92 12.48 -8.43
C VAL A 145 -1.42 11.85 -9.73
N GLU A 146 -1.73 10.57 -9.72
CA GLU A 146 -2.22 9.81 -10.88
C GLU A 146 -3.54 10.39 -11.42
N LEU A 147 -4.43 10.79 -10.51
CA LEU A 147 -5.75 11.33 -10.84
C LEU A 147 -5.76 12.86 -10.98
N LYS A 148 -4.59 13.51 -10.81
CA LYS A 148 -4.40 14.97 -10.93
C LYS A 148 -5.31 15.78 -10.01
N TRP A 149 -5.55 15.28 -8.80
CA TRP A 149 -6.35 15.96 -7.79
C TRP A 149 -5.56 17.06 -7.09
N ASN A 150 -6.25 18.15 -6.82
CA ASN A 150 -5.82 19.13 -5.81
C ASN A 150 -6.17 18.65 -4.38
N VAL A 151 -5.79 19.40 -3.35
CA VAL A 151 -6.02 18.99 -1.95
C VAL A 151 -7.51 18.90 -1.61
N GLU A 152 -8.36 19.78 -2.12
CA GLU A 152 -9.81 19.74 -1.84
C GLU A 152 -10.46 18.50 -2.47
N GLU A 153 -10.09 18.18 -3.71
CA GLU A 153 -10.53 16.96 -4.38
C GLU A 153 -10.04 15.72 -3.63
N TYR A 154 -8.79 15.74 -3.13
CA TYR A 154 -8.24 14.66 -2.34
C TYR A 154 -9.02 14.45 -1.04
N LEU A 155 -9.37 15.54 -0.32
CA LEU A 155 -10.21 15.52 0.88
C LEU A 155 -11.63 15.02 0.61
N ALA A 156 -12.24 15.42 -0.50
CA ALA A 156 -13.54 14.90 -0.90
C ALA A 156 -13.48 13.39 -1.22
N ASN A 157 -12.45 12.97 -1.95
CA ASN A 157 -12.31 11.57 -2.37
C ASN A 157 -11.93 10.63 -1.22
N ILE A 158 -11.19 11.09 -0.20
CA ILE A 158 -10.97 10.27 1.00
C ILE A 158 -12.28 10.07 1.77
N CYS A 159 -13.22 11.03 1.74
CA CYS A 159 -14.55 10.84 2.29
C CYS A 159 -15.33 9.77 1.54
N TYR A 160 -15.36 9.80 0.20
CA TYR A 160 -16.00 8.74 -0.60
C TYR A 160 -15.37 7.38 -0.32
N LYS A 161 -14.04 7.31 -0.19
CA LYS A 161 -13.34 6.08 0.17
C LYS A 161 -13.74 5.55 1.55
N ALA A 162 -14.10 6.44 2.47
CA ALA A 162 -14.60 6.11 3.81
C ALA A 162 -16.10 5.79 3.86
N GLY A 163 -16.79 5.80 2.70
CA GLY A 163 -18.24 5.64 2.63
C GLY A 163 -19.02 6.84 3.20
N ALA A 164 -18.45 8.05 3.13
CA ALA A 164 -18.96 9.27 3.70
C ALA A 164 -19.35 10.31 2.63
N PRO A 165 -20.23 11.28 2.95
CA PRO A 165 -20.40 12.50 2.16
C PRO A 165 -19.07 13.26 1.97
N PRO A 166 -18.89 14.00 0.86
CA PRO A 166 -17.62 14.59 0.47
C PRO A 166 -17.09 15.69 1.39
N ASP A 167 -17.92 16.19 2.28
CA ASP A 167 -17.64 17.28 3.22
C ASP A 167 -17.46 16.81 4.68
N VAL A 168 -17.50 15.51 4.95
CA VAL A 168 -17.34 14.93 6.31
C VAL A 168 -15.99 15.27 6.93
N TRP A 169 -14.97 15.56 6.13
CA TRP A 169 -13.68 16.03 6.64
C TRP A 169 -13.75 17.39 7.36
N LEU A 170 -14.84 18.15 7.15
CA LEU A 170 -15.13 19.41 7.87
C LEU A 170 -15.78 19.18 9.25
N ASP A 171 -16.33 17.98 9.49
CA ASP A 171 -16.99 17.64 10.75
C ASP A 171 -15.94 17.52 11.87
N PRO A 172 -16.05 18.28 12.98
CA PRO A 172 -15.13 18.22 14.12
C PRO A 172 -15.02 16.83 14.77
N SER A 173 -16.04 15.98 14.61
CA SER A 173 -16.00 14.60 15.11
C SER A 173 -15.18 13.65 14.23
N SER A 174 -14.89 14.04 12.98
CA SER A 174 -14.05 13.29 12.07
C SER A 174 -12.57 13.50 12.41
N LYS A 175 -11.76 12.47 12.16
CA LYS A 175 -10.31 12.53 12.39
C LYS A 175 -9.58 12.23 11.10
N LEU A 176 -8.76 13.17 10.68
CA LEU A 176 -7.89 13.04 9.53
C LEU A 176 -6.46 12.77 9.98
N TYR A 177 -5.83 11.77 9.36
CA TYR A 177 -4.43 11.41 9.60
C TYR A 177 -3.67 11.49 8.28
N LYS A 178 -2.41 11.86 8.35
CA LYS A 178 -1.45 11.76 7.23
C LYS A 178 -0.38 10.73 7.55
N PHE A 179 0.12 10.09 6.52
CA PHE A 179 1.24 9.16 6.58
C PHE A 179 2.06 9.27 5.30
N GLN A 180 3.27 8.73 5.30
CA GLN A 180 4.10 8.64 4.11
C GLN A 180 4.29 7.16 3.75
N ALA A 181 4.62 6.91 2.51
CA ALA A 181 4.97 5.58 2.02
C ALA A 181 6.37 5.60 1.42
N VAL A 182 7.12 4.53 1.63
CA VAL A 182 8.33 4.22 0.86
C VAL A 182 8.01 3.00 0.02
N VAL A 183 8.23 3.11 -1.28
CA VAL A 183 7.82 2.08 -2.24
C VAL A 183 9.07 1.43 -2.84
N PHE A 184 9.11 0.10 -2.80
CA PHE A 184 10.16 -0.73 -3.39
C PHE A 184 9.53 -1.66 -4.41
N LYS A 185 10.12 -1.75 -5.61
CA LYS A 185 9.52 -2.45 -6.74
C LYS A 185 10.56 -3.17 -7.57
N GLU A 186 10.24 -4.36 -8.04
CA GLU A 186 11.02 -5.03 -9.09
C GLU A 186 10.90 -4.26 -10.42
N VAL A 187 12.00 -4.06 -11.11
CA VAL A 187 12.01 -3.47 -12.47
C VAL A 187 11.42 -4.44 -13.49
N GLU A 188 11.69 -5.73 -13.31
CA GLU A 188 11.14 -6.83 -14.10
C GLU A 188 10.97 -8.05 -13.19
N PRO A 189 10.16 -9.05 -13.56
CA PRO A 189 9.95 -10.24 -12.75
C PRO A 189 11.26 -10.90 -12.32
N LYS A 190 11.51 -11.00 -11.00
CA LYS A 190 12.75 -11.52 -10.40
C LYS A 190 14.00 -10.68 -10.67
N GLY A 191 13.82 -9.47 -11.14
CA GLY A 191 14.90 -8.53 -11.46
C GLY A 191 15.35 -7.69 -10.27
N GLU A 192 16.11 -6.65 -10.60
CA GLU A 192 16.56 -5.66 -9.64
C GLU A 192 15.38 -4.95 -8.96
N VAL A 193 15.54 -4.64 -7.68
CA VAL A 193 14.58 -3.85 -6.92
C VAL A 193 15.06 -2.42 -6.82
N VAL A 194 14.17 -1.48 -7.12
CA VAL A 194 14.41 -0.04 -6.99
C VAL A 194 13.46 0.57 -5.97
N GLN A 195 13.90 1.66 -5.36
CA GLN A 195 13.03 2.52 -4.57
C GLN A 195 12.40 3.55 -5.50
N LEU A 196 11.08 3.62 -5.50
CA LEU A 196 10.36 4.65 -6.25
C LEU A 196 10.40 5.97 -5.47
N GLY A 197 10.74 7.07 -6.15
CA GLY A 197 10.50 8.42 -5.65
C GLY A 197 9.00 8.72 -5.78
N ILE A 198 8.37 9.10 -4.67
CA ILE A 198 6.99 9.59 -4.66
C ILE A 198 7.04 11.11 -4.73
#